data_babb2336e50e0b35df78745992e08055
#
_entry.id   babb2336e50e0b35df78745992e08055
#
_cell.length_a   1.000
_cell.length_b   1.000
_cell.length_c   1.000
_cell.angle_alpha   90.00
_cell.angle_beta   90.00
_cell.angle_gamma   90.00
#
_symmetry.space_group_name_H-M   'P 1'
#
loop_
_entity.id
_entity.type
_entity.pdbx_description
1 polymer ?
#
loop_
_entity_poly.entity_id
_entity_poly.type
_entity_poly.pdbx_seq_one_letter_code
_entity_poly.pdbx_strand_id
1 'polypeptide(L)'
;MRTITLTLIIMIGIVLTNCSNSTQTKSILKHSILKNEVNDIPIKTQVQLDVLIMDTAITKQKVSDLLNFLYDETAKRTGFKYHTNPTSIYIYAFTSKDKAESGMAQWIGMISKSYDDVQPKIDISDTQLNSLTLKPVEKFGLSENIRLEIWNKSIKVEDRAQKEADMKYPLDKAGITQGDIKKNVTLNDKLKAKYEKELAAEYGISVAIIDSIGLEGLTKGWSFPKY
;
A
#
# COMPACT_ATOMS: atom_id res chain seq x y z
N MET A 1 -91.51 19.06 13.85
CA MET A 1 -90.17 19.32 14.42
C MET A 1 -89.32 18.07 14.14
N ARG A 2 -88.37 18.17 13.22
CA ARG A 2 -87.46 17.09 12.78
C ARG A 2 -86.15 17.24 13.51
N THR A 3 -85.78 16.29 14.34
CA THR A 3 -84.51 16.21 15.05
C THR A 3 -83.47 15.55 14.11
N ILE A 4 -82.43 16.30 13.78
CA ILE A 4 -81.29 15.82 12.96
C ILE A 4 -80.26 15.26 13.96
N THR A 5 -80.03 13.95 13.92
CA THR A 5 -78.97 13.32 14.70
C THR A 5 -77.70 13.33 13.91
N LEU A 6 -76.72 14.08 14.42
CA LEU A 6 -75.39 14.23 13.79
C LEU A 6 -74.47 13.09 14.28
N THR A 7 -74.21 12.14 13.41
CA THR A 7 -73.32 11.00 13.72
C THR A 7 -71.87 11.40 13.39
N LEU A 8 -71.04 11.61 14.42
CA LEU A 8 -69.63 11.95 14.28
C LEU A 8 -68.84 10.63 14.06
N ILE A 9 -68.38 10.39 12.85
CA ILE A 9 -67.47 9.27 12.53
C ILE A 9 -66.07 9.71 12.82
N ILE A 10 -65.43 9.18 13.89
CA ILE A 10 -64.03 9.36 14.20
C ILE A 10 -63.24 8.34 13.38
N MET A 11 -62.60 8.76 12.31
CA MET A 11 -61.61 7.95 11.60
C MET A 11 -60.29 7.96 12.38
N ILE A 12 -60.00 6.84 13.10
CA ILE A 12 -58.68 6.59 13.68
C ILE A 12 -57.78 6.13 12.58
N GLY A 13 -56.96 7.03 12.05
CA GLY A 13 -55.88 6.70 11.11
C GLY A 13 -54.74 5.99 11.85
N ILE A 14 -54.65 4.69 11.68
CA ILE A 14 -53.48 3.92 12.12
C ILE A 14 -52.31 4.20 11.16
N VAL A 15 -51.44 5.08 11.57
CA VAL A 15 -50.13 5.30 10.86
C VAL A 15 -49.24 4.11 11.20
N LEU A 16 -49.26 3.09 10.33
CA LEU A 16 -48.24 2.04 10.35
C LEU A 16 -46.92 2.65 9.87
N THR A 17 -46.08 3.12 10.79
CA THR A 17 -44.70 3.41 10.52
C THR A 17 -44.00 2.08 10.25
N ASN A 18 -43.91 1.71 8.96
CA ASN A 18 -43.02 0.67 8.49
C ASN A 18 -41.58 1.15 8.72
N CYS A 19 -40.97 0.86 9.87
CA CYS A 19 -39.54 0.81 10.04
C CYS A 19 -39.04 -0.39 9.20
N SER A 20 -38.83 -0.15 7.89
CA SER A 20 -38.03 -1.04 7.08
C SER A 20 -36.61 -0.91 7.61
N ASN A 21 -36.18 -1.80 8.49
CA ASN A 21 -34.78 -2.12 8.73
C ASN A 21 -34.21 -2.64 7.39
N SER A 22 -33.81 -1.72 6.53
CA SER A 22 -32.96 -2.07 5.41
C SER A 22 -31.64 -2.54 6.01
N THR A 23 -31.51 -3.86 6.14
CA THR A 23 -30.22 -4.51 6.33
C THR A 23 -29.41 -4.13 5.08
N GLN A 24 -28.71 -2.99 5.13
CA GLN A 24 -27.72 -2.65 4.10
C GLN A 24 -26.73 -3.80 4.09
N THR A 25 -26.82 -4.65 3.08
CA THR A 25 -25.82 -5.67 2.81
C THR A 25 -24.52 -4.91 2.59
N LYS A 26 -23.64 -4.89 3.59
CA LYS A 26 -22.33 -4.23 3.50
C LYS A 26 -21.61 -4.80 2.29
N SER A 27 -21.47 -4.02 1.24
CA SER A 27 -20.71 -4.40 0.06
C SER A 27 -19.23 -4.43 0.43
N ILE A 28 -18.70 -5.62 0.61
CA ILE A 28 -17.26 -5.82 0.89
C ILE A 28 -16.46 -5.51 -0.37
N LEU A 29 -15.36 -4.76 -0.24
CA LEU A 29 -14.45 -4.44 -1.33
C LEU A 29 -13.95 -5.72 -2.01
N LYS A 30 -13.90 -5.72 -3.35
CA LYS A 30 -13.24 -6.78 -4.11
C LYS A 30 -11.77 -6.83 -3.73
N HIS A 31 -11.30 -8.03 -3.42
CA HIS A 31 -9.94 -8.22 -2.94
C HIS A 31 -9.36 -9.57 -3.38
N SER A 32 -8.05 -9.70 -3.30
CA SER A 32 -7.32 -10.96 -3.42
C SER A 32 -6.30 -11.09 -2.31
N ILE A 33 -6.07 -12.30 -1.84
CA ILE A 33 -5.05 -12.59 -0.84
C ILE A 33 -3.72 -12.76 -1.57
N LEU A 34 -2.73 -11.91 -1.27
CA LEU A 34 -1.37 -11.98 -1.80
C LEU A 34 -0.50 -12.92 -0.97
N LYS A 35 -0.71 -12.92 0.35
CA LYS A 35 0.07 -13.69 1.31
C LYS A 35 -0.85 -14.25 2.39
N ASN A 36 -0.63 -15.50 2.78
CA ASN A 36 -1.33 -16.16 3.87
C ASN A 36 -0.29 -17.01 4.62
N GLU A 37 0.24 -16.50 5.69
CA GLU A 37 1.23 -17.16 6.51
C GLU A 37 0.63 -17.59 7.85
N VAL A 38 1.00 -18.78 8.27
CA VAL A 38 0.65 -19.34 9.58
C VAL A 38 1.93 -19.71 10.31
N ASN A 39 2.12 -19.15 11.49
CA ASN A 39 3.15 -19.54 12.42
C ASN A 39 2.49 -20.19 13.65
N ASP A 40 2.51 -21.51 13.69
CA ASP A 40 1.82 -22.30 14.71
C ASP A 40 2.85 -22.95 15.66
N ILE A 41 3.07 -22.32 16.80
CA ILE A 41 4.01 -22.76 17.84
C ILE A 41 3.30 -22.85 19.20
N PRO A 42 3.85 -23.58 20.20
CA PRO A 42 3.19 -23.81 21.49
C PRO A 42 2.71 -22.54 22.21
N ILE A 43 3.44 -21.40 22.04
CA ILE A 43 3.11 -20.14 22.72
C ILE A 43 1.99 -19.39 22.01
N LYS A 44 1.94 -19.46 20.66
CA LYS A 44 0.96 -18.72 19.84
C LYS A 44 0.72 -19.39 18.49
N THR A 45 -0.50 -19.28 18.00
CA THR A 45 -0.85 -19.52 16.60
C THR A 45 -1.12 -18.17 15.95
N GLN A 46 -0.19 -17.71 15.13
CA GLN A 46 -0.28 -16.43 14.43
C GLN A 46 -0.67 -16.64 12.97
N VAL A 47 -1.66 -15.89 12.50
CA VAL A 47 -2.03 -15.81 11.08
C VAL A 47 -1.74 -14.40 10.58
N GLN A 48 -1.03 -14.30 9.45
CA GLN A 48 -0.83 -13.05 8.73
C GLN A 48 -1.42 -13.14 7.33
N LEU A 49 -2.19 -12.12 6.94
CA LEU A 49 -2.72 -11.96 5.58
C LEU A 49 -2.24 -10.63 5.00
N ASP A 50 -1.73 -10.67 3.78
CA ASP A 50 -1.54 -9.49 2.95
C ASP A 50 -2.59 -9.51 1.84
N VAL A 51 -3.38 -8.44 1.72
CA VAL A 51 -4.59 -8.39 0.91
C VAL A 51 -4.51 -7.24 -0.08
N LEU A 52 -4.71 -7.53 -1.36
CA LEU A 52 -4.81 -6.53 -2.41
C LEU A 52 -6.27 -6.11 -2.61
N ILE A 53 -6.56 -4.82 -2.46
CA ILE A 53 -7.85 -4.24 -2.83
C ILE A 53 -7.86 -4.01 -4.34
N MET A 54 -8.91 -4.52 -5.02
CA MET A 54 -9.07 -4.43 -6.47
C MET A 54 -10.11 -3.38 -6.90
N ASP A 55 -10.85 -2.80 -5.96
CA ASP A 55 -11.81 -1.74 -6.23
C ASP A 55 -11.13 -0.38 -6.37
N THR A 56 -11.76 0.53 -7.13
CA THR A 56 -11.29 1.90 -7.32
C THR A 56 -11.95 2.91 -6.38
N ALA A 57 -13.17 2.63 -5.91
CA ALA A 57 -13.92 3.49 -4.98
C ALA A 57 -13.66 3.10 -3.52
N ILE A 58 -12.44 3.39 -3.06
CA ILE A 58 -11.96 3.04 -1.72
C ILE A 58 -12.27 4.19 -0.76
N THR A 59 -12.90 3.87 0.38
CA THR A 59 -13.16 4.82 1.48
C THR A 59 -12.70 4.21 2.80
N LYS A 60 -12.45 5.05 3.81
CA LYS A 60 -12.07 4.61 5.15
C LYS A 60 -13.04 3.56 5.72
N GLN A 61 -14.36 3.79 5.58
CA GLN A 61 -15.38 2.87 6.05
C GLN A 61 -15.31 1.52 5.33
N LYS A 62 -15.19 1.53 4.00
CA LYS A 62 -15.10 0.28 3.22
C LYS A 62 -13.84 -0.53 3.54
N VAL A 63 -12.70 0.14 3.78
CA VAL A 63 -11.46 -0.53 4.21
C VAL A 63 -11.68 -1.15 5.60
N SER A 64 -12.28 -0.42 6.54
CA SER A 64 -12.62 -0.94 7.87
C SER A 64 -13.56 -2.15 7.78
N ASP A 65 -14.59 -2.08 6.94
CA ASP A 65 -15.55 -3.19 6.76
C ASP A 65 -14.88 -4.44 6.17
N LEU A 66 -13.97 -4.26 5.19
CA LEU A 66 -13.18 -5.36 4.65
C LEU A 66 -12.27 -6.00 5.71
N LEU A 67 -11.55 -5.18 6.48
CA LEU A 67 -10.64 -5.67 7.52
C LEU A 67 -11.39 -6.45 8.60
N ASN A 68 -12.55 -5.95 9.06
CA ASN A 68 -13.38 -6.65 10.02
C ASN A 68 -13.90 -7.98 9.45
N PHE A 69 -14.39 -7.98 8.21
CA PHE A 69 -14.85 -9.20 7.54
C PHE A 69 -13.74 -10.27 7.50
N LEU A 70 -12.54 -9.88 7.04
CA LEU A 70 -11.41 -10.81 6.95
C LEU A 70 -10.91 -11.27 8.32
N TYR A 71 -10.98 -10.40 9.33
CA TYR A 71 -10.65 -10.76 10.70
C TYR A 71 -11.63 -11.82 11.25
N ASP A 72 -12.94 -11.60 11.08
CA ASP A 72 -13.97 -12.52 11.55
C ASP A 72 -13.84 -13.91 10.89
N GLU A 73 -13.54 -13.96 9.59
CA GLU A 73 -13.28 -15.21 8.87
C GLU A 73 -11.99 -15.88 9.34
N THR A 74 -10.94 -15.09 9.58
CA THR A 74 -9.65 -15.64 10.04
C THR A 74 -9.74 -16.14 11.47
N ALA A 75 -10.45 -15.46 12.35
CA ALA A 75 -10.63 -15.84 13.74
C ALA A 75 -11.39 -17.18 13.94
N LYS A 76 -12.21 -17.56 12.96
CA LYS A 76 -12.94 -18.84 12.97
C LYS A 76 -12.13 -20.02 12.47
N ARG A 77 -10.92 -19.77 11.92
CA ARG A 77 -10.07 -20.85 11.37
C ARG A 77 -9.67 -21.83 12.46
N THR A 78 -9.70 -23.12 12.13
CA THR A 78 -9.34 -24.23 13.01
C THR A 78 -8.33 -25.15 12.33
N GLY A 79 -7.94 -26.23 13.01
CA GLY A 79 -7.01 -27.22 12.46
C GLY A 79 -5.54 -26.93 12.72
N PHE A 80 -5.25 -26.04 13.67
CA PHE A 80 -3.90 -25.78 14.14
C PHE A 80 -3.42 -26.87 15.12
N LYS A 81 -2.12 -27.02 15.22
CA LYS A 81 -1.53 -28.07 16.07
C LYS A 81 -1.59 -27.72 17.56
N TYR A 82 -1.39 -26.45 17.91
CA TYR A 82 -1.22 -26.03 19.30
C TYR A 82 -2.42 -25.29 19.88
N HIS A 83 -3.26 -24.65 19.05
CA HIS A 83 -4.42 -23.89 19.51
C HIS A 83 -5.64 -24.21 18.66
N THR A 84 -6.83 -24.12 19.25
CA THR A 84 -8.08 -24.36 18.51
C THR A 84 -8.29 -23.32 17.43
N ASN A 85 -8.00 -22.03 17.73
CA ASN A 85 -8.13 -20.91 16.83
C ASN A 85 -6.85 -20.06 16.86
N PRO A 86 -6.67 -19.13 15.91
CA PRO A 86 -5.54 -18.20 15.96
C PRO A 86 -5.57 -17.35 17.23
N THR A 87 -4.44 -17.28 17.93
CA THR A 87 -4.27 -16.42 19.11
C THR A 87 -3.79 -15.01 18.72
N SER A 88 -3.18 -14.89 17.55
CA SER A 88 -2.73 -13.61 16.99
C SER A 88 -3.10 -13.52 15.52
N ILE A 89 -3.63 -12.37 15.09
CA ILE A 89 -4.06 -12.14 13.71
C ILE A 89 -3.54 -10.77 13.26
N TYR A 90 -2.92 -10.73 12.08
CA TYR A 90 -2.44 -9.52 11.43
C TYR A 90 -2.91 -9.53 9.97
N ILE A 91 -3.67 -8.52 9.56
CA ILE A 91 -4.18 -8.40 8.19
C ILE A 91 -3.82 -7.02 7.68
N TYR A 92 -3.08 -6.97 6.57
CA TYR A 92 -2.64 -5.75 5.92
C TYR A 92 -3.33 -5.62 4.57
N ALA A 93 -3.98 -4.49 4.31
CA ALA A 93 -4.63 -4.20 3.05
C ALA A 93 -3.78 -3.22 2.23
N PHE A 94 -3.54 -3.55 0.96
CA PHE A 94 -2.72 -2.78 0.03
C PHE A 94 -3.51 -2.40 -1.22
N THR A 95 -3.09 -1.34 -1.91
CA THR A 95 -3.69 -0.87 -3.16
C THR A 95 -2.88 -1.27 -4.40
N SER A 96 -1.69 -1.84 -4.23
CA SER A 96 -0.88 -2.43 -5.29
C SER A 96 0.01 -3.54 -4.74
N LYS A 97 0.44 -4.46 -5.63
CA LYS A 97 1.40 -5.52 -5.28
C LYS A 97 2.76 -4.94 -4.88
N ASP A 98 3.22 -3.91 -5.59
CA ASP A 98 4.51 -3.26 -5.32
C ASP A 98 4.57 -2.71 -3.90
N LYS A 99 3.47 -2.11 -3.42
CA LYS A 99 3.38 -1.63 -2.03
C LYS A 99 3.46 -2.77 -1.01
N ALA A 100 2.82 -3.91 -1.29
CA ALA A 100 2.88 -5.08 -0.43
C ALA A 100 4.28 -5.71 -0.41
N GLU A 101 4.96 -5.77 -1.57
CA GLU A 101 6.29 -6.35 -1.74
C GLU A 101 7.44 -5.43 -1.28
N SER A 102 7.18 -4.13 -1.14
CA SER A 102 8.22 -3.13 -0.78
C SER A 102 8.79 -3.31 0.62
N GLY A 103 8.08 -3.97 1.52
CA GLY A 103 8.45 -4.10 2.94
C GLY A 103 8.41 -2.79 3.76
N MET A 104 7.94 -1.68 3.16
CA MET A 104 7.96 -0.34 3.76
C MET A 104 6.64 0.00 4.49
N ALA A 105 5.87 -0.99 4.92
CA ALA A 105 4.60 -0.81 5.64
C ALA A 105 3.61 0.16 4.93
N GLN A 106 3.54 0.10 3.59
CA GLN A 106 2.70 0.98 2.76
C GLN A 106 1.25 0.47 2.63
N TRP A 107 0.73 -0.12 3.69
CA TRP A 107 -0.66 -0.55 3.75
C TRP A 107 -1.61 0.65 3.83
N ILE A 108 -2.80 0.51 3.25
CA ILE A 108 -3.88 1.50 3.35
C ILE A 108 -4.68 1.30 4.64
N GLY A 109 -4.74 0.06 5.15
CA GLY A 109 -5.35 -0.28 6.41
C GLY A 109 -4.79 -1.57 6.97
N MET A 110 -4.82 -1.68 8.29
CA MET A 110 -4.36 -2.85 9.04
C MET A 110 -5.36 -3.16 10.14
N ILE A 111 -5.61 -4.46 10.40
CA ILE A 111 -6.22 -4.93 11.64
C ILE A 111 -5.25 -5.89 12.31
N SER A 112 -5.03 -5.70 13.59
CA SER A 112 -4.13 -6.53 14.39
C SER A 112 -4.76 -6.95 15.71
N LYS A 113 -4.49 -8.18 16.12
CA LYS A 113 -4.78 -8.70 17.45
C LYS A 113 -3.61 -9.57 17.89
N SER A 114 -2.88 -9.16 18.90
CA SER A 114 -1.87 -9.97 19.57
C SER A 114 -2.53 -10.94 20.55
N TYR A 115 -1.79 -11.94 21.01
CA TYR A 115 -2.31 -12.98 21.91
C TYR A 115 -2.79 -12.42 23.27
N ASP A 116 -2.23 -11.29 23.71
CA ASP A 116 -2.55 -10.59 24.95
C ASP A 116 -3.57 -9.44 24.76
N ASP A 117 -3.93 -9.10 23.52
CA ASP A 117 -4.97 -8.10 23.25
C ASP A 117 -6.37 -8.66 23.53
N VAL A 118 -7.21 -7.88 24.21
CA VAL A 118 -8.63 -8.24 24.45
C VAL A 118 -9.44 -8.05 23.16
N GLN A 119 -9.18 -7.00 22.39
CA GLN A 119 -9.91 -6.65 21.19
C GLN A 119 -8.94 -6.37 20.04
N PRO A 120 -9.33 -6.61 18.78
CA PRO A 120 -8.55 -6.20 17.64
C PRO A 120 -8.47 -4.68 17.53
N LYS A 121 -7.36 -4.19 17.00
CA LYS A 121 -7.12 -2.77 16.69
C LYS A 121 -7.09 -2.58 15.18
N ILE A 122 -7.83 -1.57 14.69
CA ILE A 122 -7.81 -1.18 13.28
C ILE A 122 -7.04 0.14 13.17
N ASP A 123 -6.11 0.18 12.24
CA ASP A 123 -5.42 1.39 11.82
C ASP A 123 -5.61 1.60 10.32
N ILE A 124 -5.95 2.83 9.91
CA ILE A 124 -6.18 3.19 8.51
C ILE A 124 -5.35 4.43 8.20
N SER A 125 -4.48 4.31 7.22
CA SER A 125 -3.57 5.36 6.78
C SER A 125 -4.32 6.43 5.98
N ASP A 126 -4.60 7.57 6.62
CA ASP A 126 -5.20 8.72 5.92
C ASP A 126 -4.27 9.24 4.80
N THR A 127 -2.96 9.14 4.96
CA THR A 127 -1.98 9.47 3.91
C THR A 127 -2.16 8.61 2.66
N GLN A 128 -2.27 7.29 2.84
CA GLN A 128 -2.48 6.36 1.71
C GLN A 128 -3.86 6.55 1.08
N LEU A 129 -4.92 6.79 1.87
CA LEU A 129 -6.26 7.09 1.37
C LEU A 129 -6.28 8.38 0.53
N ASN A 130 -5.69 9.44 1.06
CA ASN A 130 -5.64 10.73 0.36
C ASN A 130 -4.85 10.62 -0.95
N SER A 131 -3.82 9.80 -1.00
CA SER A 131 -3.05 9.57 -2.23
C SER A 131 -3.88 8.98 -3.38
N LEU A 132 -4.97 8.26 -3.08
CA LEU A 132 -5.87 7.68 -4.09
C LEU A 132 -6.80 8.71 -4.72
N THR A 133 -7.11 9.79 -4.00
CA THR A 133 -8.03 10.86 -4.46
C THR A 133 -7.29 12.02 -5.13
N LEU A 134 -5.98 12.10 -4.94
CA LEU A 134 -5.16 13.11 -5.58
C LEU A 134 -5.11 12.83 -7.09
N LYS A 135 -5.59 13.81 -7.90
CA LYS A 135 -5.28 13.82 -9.33
C LYS A 135 -3.76 13.72 -9.49
N PRO A 136 -3.26 13.03 -10.53
CA PRO A 136 -1.82 12.99 -10.79
C PRO A 136 -1.29 14.41 -10.77
N VAL A 137 -0.51 14.75 -9.75
CA VAL A 137 0.07 16.09 -9.62
C VAL A 137 1.16 16.19 -10.68
N GLU A 138 0.95 17.02 -11.68
CA GLU A 138 2.02 17.44 -12.55
C GLU A 138 3.07 18.19 -11.72
N LYS A 139 4.25 17.68 -11.70
CA LYS A 139 5.39 18.27 -11.00
C LYS A 139 6.54 18.34 -11.99
N PHE A 140 7.19 19.47 -12.07
CA PHE A 140 8.22 19.73 -13.09
C PHE A 140 7.70 19.69 -14.54
N GLY A 141 6.39 19.89 -14.79
CA GLY A 141 5.77 19.69 -16.10
C GLY A 141 5.64 18.23 -16.54
N LEU A 142 5.84 17.27 -15.63
CA LEU A 142 5.82 15.83 -15.89
C LEU A 142 4.70 15.14 -15.12
N SER A 143 4.00 14.21 -15.79
CA SER A 143 3.06 13.32 -15.11
C SER A 143 3.78 12.40 -14.12
N GLU A 144 3.07 11.84 -13.14
CA GLU A 144 3.65 10.91 -12.17
C GLU A 144 4.23 9.66 -12.83
N ASN A 145 3.58 9.14 -13.86
CA ASN A 145 4.07 7.96 -14.61
C ASN A 145 5.42 8.25 -15.28
N ILE A 146 5.59 9.42 -15.87
CA ILE A 146 6.87 9.81 -16.49
C ILE A 146 7.93 9.99 -15.40
N ARG A 147 7.60 10.59 -14.25
CA ARG A 147 8.55 10.72 -13.14
C ARG A 147 8.97 9.35 -12.56
N LEU A 148 8.04 8.40 -12.46
CA LEU A 148 8.35 7.02 -12.06
C LEU A 148 9.26 6.32 -13.09
N GLU A 149 9.04 6.56 -14.37
CA GLU A 149 9.92 6.03 -15.43
C GLU A 149 11.34 6.62 -15.32
N ILE A 150 11.45 7.93 -15.11
CA ILE A 150 12.75 8.61 -14.89
C ILE A 150 13.44 8.06 -13.63
N TRP A 151 12.73 7.86 -12.53
CA TRP A 151 13.22 7.21 -11.32
C TRP A 151 13.85 5.84 -11.61
N ASN A 152 13.12 4.98 -12.33
CA ASN A 152 13.62 3.66 -12.68
C ASN A 152 14.85 3.71 -13.58
N LYS A 153 14.91 4.68 -14.52
CA LYS A 153 16.04 4.86 -15.41
C LYS A 153 17.24 5.45 -14.66
N SER A 154 17.05 6.38 -13.73
CA SER A 154 18.16 6.97 -12.96
C SER A 154 18.89 5.93 -12.11
N ILE A 155 18.16 4.98 -11.49
CA ILE A 155 18.78 3.86 -10.77
C ILE A 155 19.62 2.99 -11.72
N LYS A 156 19.08 2.67 -12.90
CA LYS A 156 19.85 1.89 -13.91
C LYS A 156 21.09 2.62 -14.42
N VAL A 157 21.03 3.94 -14.49
CA VAL A 157 22.18 4.79 -14.83
C VAL A 157 23.28 4.68 -13.77
N GLU A 158 22.92 4.75 -12.49
CA GLU A 158 23.87 4.58 -11.38
C GLU A 158 24.52 3.19 -11.40
N ASP A 159 23.71 2.12 -11.54
CA ASP A 159 24.22 0.75 -11.63
C ASP A 159 25.14 0.54 -12.83
N ARG A 160 24.81 1.13 -13.98
CA ARG A 160 25.65 1.07 -15.17
C ARG A 160 26.99 1.75 -14.94
N ALA A 161 26.98 2.94 -14.35
CA ALA A 161 28.20 3.68 -14.04
C ALA A 161 29.10 2.89 -13.09
N GLN A 162 28.54 2.31 -12.03
CA GLN A 162 29.26 1.47 -11.09
C GLN A 162 29.86 0.24 -11.76
N LYS A 163 29.06 -0.51 -12.55
CA LYS A 163 29.55 -1.70 -13.27
C LYS A 163 30.70 -1.39 -14.20
N GLU A 164 30.63 -0.29 -14.95
CA GLU A 164 31.71 0.13 -15.86
C GLU A 164 32.96 0.56 -15.08
N ALA A 165 32.81 1.23 -13.94
CA ALA A 165 33.92 1.57 -13.06
C ALA A 165 34.60 0.33 -12.48
N ASP A 166 33.79 -0.65 -12.00
CA ASP A 166 34.28 -1.91 -11.44
C ASP A 166 34.97 -2.78 -12.49
N MET A 167 34.47 -2.83 -13.73
CA MET A 167 35.16 -3.52 -14.83
C MET A 167 36.54 -2.94 -15.11
N LYS A 168 36.70 -1.62 -15.01
CA LYS A 168 37.98 -0.95 -15.30
C LYS A 168 38.93 -0.92 -14.11
N TYR A 169 38.39 -0.75 -12.91
CA TYR A 169 39.14 -0.70 -11.65
C TYR A 169 38.43 -1.61 -10.62
N PRO A 170 38.61 -2.95 -10.74
CA PRO A 170 37.95 -3.90 -9.85
C PRO A 170 38.36 -3.70 -8.39
N LEU A 171 37.33 -3.74 -7.48
CA LEU A 171 37.52 -3.61 -6.03
C LEU A 171 37.43 -4.94 -5.28
N ASP A 172 37.25 -6.05 -5.99
CA ASP A 172 37.11 -7.42 -5.45
C ASP A 172 38.39 -8.25 -5.45
N LYS A 173 39.51 -7.65 -5.89
CA LYS A 173 40.81 -8.31 -5.99
C LYS A 173 41.65 -8.17 -4.71
N ALA A 174 42.50 -9.15 -4.42
CA ALA A 174 43.48 -9.06 -3.34
C ALA A 174 44.50 -7.92 -3.60
N GLY A 175 44.89 -7.21 -2.54
CA GLY A 175 45.90 -6.16 -2.61
C GLY A 175 45.43 -4.80 -3.17
N ILE A 176 44.13 -4.49 -3.05
CA ILE A 176 43.57 -3.19 -3.41
C ILE A 176 44.27 -2.07 -2.64
N THR A 177 44.69 -1.04 -3.36
CA THR A 177 45.27 0.17 -2.79
C THR A 177 44.25 1.31 -2.70
N GLN A 178 44.54 2.30 -1.85
CA GLN A 178 43.74 3.56 -1.80
C GLN A 178 43.69 4.25 -3.16
N GLY A 179 44.77 4.12 -3.95
CA GLY A 179 44.85 4.64 -5.30
C GLY A 179 43.88 3.97 -6.26
N ASP A 180 43.65 2.66 -6.13
CA ASP A 180 42.68 1.93 -6.96
C ASP A 180 41.25 2.30 -6.59
N ILE A 181 40.93 2.41 -5.29
CA ILE A 181 39.64 2.88 -4.82
C ILE A 181 39.33 4.28 -5.36
N LYS A 182 40.30 5.20 -5.25
CA LYS A 182 40.17 6.57 -5.76
C LYS A 182 39.90 6.60 -7.27
N LYS A 183 40.60 5.76 -8.06
CA LYS A 183 40.37 5.66 -9.52
C LYS A 183 38.96 5.14 -9.84
N ASN A 184 38.50 4.12 -9.13
CA ASN A 184 37.17 3.56 -9.32
C ASN A 184 36.08 4.61 -9.03
N VAL A 185 36.12 5.24 -7.84
CA VAL A 185 35.17 6.28 -7.44
C VAL A 185 35.15 7.45 -8.42
N THR A 186 36.35 7.96 -8.79
CA THR A 186 36.45 9.07 -9.75
C THR A 186 35.83 8.71 -11.11
N LEU A 187 36.05 7.48 -11.60
CA LEU A 187 35.47 7.04 -12.85
C LEU A 187 33.94 6.87 -12.72
N ASN A 188 33.48 6.26 -11.64
CA ASN A 188 32.02 6.12 -11.36
C ASN A 188 31.33 7.48 -11.38
N ASP A 189 31.84 8.47 -10.63
CA ASP A 189 31.26 9.81 -10.58
C ASP A 189 31.21 10.47 -11.98
N LYS A 190 32.27 10.31 -12.75
CA LYS A 190 32.34 10.84 -14.13
C LYS A 190 31.31 10.17 -15.05
N LEU A 191 31.18 8.86 -14.96
CA LEU A 191 30.20 8.09 -15.76
C LEU A 191 28.78 8.40 -15.34
N LYS A 192 28.50 8.45 -14.05
CA LYS A 192 27.19 8.84 -13.49
C LYS A 192 26.79 10.22 -14.03
N ALA A 193 27.65 11.24 -13.87
CA ALA A 193 27.36 12.59 -14.37
C ALA A 193 27.13 12.64 -15.89
N LYS A 194 27.82 11.79 -16.67
CA LYS A 194 27.60 11.67 -18.12
C LYS A 194 26.20 11.09 -18.40
N TYR A 195 25.86 9.97 -17.79
CA TYR A 195 24.61 9.27 -18.06
C TYR A 195 23.39 10.02 -17.52
N GLU A 196 23.51 10.73 -16.40
CA GLU A 196 22.45 11.64 -15.90
C GLU A 196 22.19 12.79 -16.89
N LYS A 197 23.22 13.35 -17.52
CA LYS A 197 23.05 14.36 -18.57
C LYS A 197 22.35 13.79 -19.81
N GLU A 198 22.70 12.56 -20.21
CA GLU A 198 22.03 11.87 -21.32
C GLU A 198 20.56 11.62 -21.00
N LEU A 199 20.26 11.15 -19.79
CA LEU A 199 18.90 10.95 -19.31
C LEU A 199 18.11 12.26 -19.23
N ALA A 200 18.72 13.33 -18.72
CA ALA A 200 18.12 14.65 -18.65
C ALA A 200 17.74 15.18 -20.05
N ALA A 201 18.63 14.98 -21.02
CA ALA A 201 18.40 15.37 -22.42
C ALA A 201 17.26 14.56 -23.06
N GLU A 202 17.15 13.25 -22.77
CA GLU A 202 16.07 12.38 -23.26
C GLU A 202 14.67 12.90 -22.90
N TYR A 203 14.53 13.44 -21.68
CA TYR A 203 13.23 13.95 -21.18
C TYR A 203 13.09 15.47 -21.27
N GLY A 204 14.07 16.19 -21.81
CA GLY A 204 14.04 17.65 -21.93
C GLY A 204 14.04 18.37 -20.57
N ILE A 205 14.68 17.80 -19.56
CA ILE A 205 14.72 18.32 -18.18
C ILE A 205 16.18 18.60 -17.76
N SER A 206 16.36 19.22 -16.59
CA SER A 206 17.71 19.38 -16.01
C SER A 206 18.05 18.18 -15.10
N VAL A 207 19.35 17.96 -14.86
CA VAL A 207 19.85 16.96 -13.90
C VAL A 207 19.28 17.23 -12.50
N ALA A 208 19.15 18.49 -12.08
CA ALA A 208 18.55 18.84 -10.80
C ALA A 208 17.08 18.37 -10.66
N ILE A 209 16.35 18.23 -11.77
CA ILE A 209 15.01 17.64 -11.77
C ILE A 209 15.09 16.13 -11.57
N ILE A 210 16.08 15.44 -12.14
CA ILE A 210 16.34 14.02 -11.88
C ILE A 210 16.59 13.78 -10.38
N ASP A 211 17.45 14.59 -9.75
CA ASP A 211 17.71 14.51 -8.31
C ASP A 211 16.44 14.72 -7.49
N SER A 212 15.61 15.69 -7.89
CA SER A 212 14.33 15.98 -7.24
C SER A 212 13.33 14.82 -7.38
N ILE A 213 13.32 14.15 -8.53
CA ILE A 213 12.51 12.93 -8.79
C ILE A 213 13.06 11.78 -7.95
N GLY A 214 14.38 11.66 -7.80
CA GLY A 214 15.03 10.70 -6.91
C GLY A 214 14.54 10.85 -5.47
N LEU A 215 14.53 12.06 -4.95
CA LEU A 215 14.03 12.36 -3.61
C LEU A 215 12.52 12.10 -3.48
N GLU A 216 11.73 12.42 -4.52
CA GLU A 216 10.29 12.10 -4.55
C GLU A 216 10.06 10.59 -4.51
N GLY A 217 10.82 9.81 -5.27
CA GLY A 217 10.72 8.35 -5.31
C GLY A 217 10.99 7.72 -3.95
N LEU A 218 12.05 8.17 -3.26
CA LEU A 218 12.35 7.74 -1.90
C LEU A 218 11.23 8.12 -0.92
N THR A 219 10.72 9.36 -0.98
CA THR A 219 9.67 9.85 -0.08
C THR A 219 8.34 9.13 -0.29
N LYS A 220 8.00 8.81 -1.54
CA LYS A 220 6.78 8.06 -1.90
C LYS A 220 6.94 6.54 -1.77
N GLY A 221 8.15 6.06 -1.54
CA GLY A 221 8.47 4.64 -1.49
C GLY A 221 8.24 3.94 -2.83
N TRP A 222 8.66 4.57 -3.94
CA TRP A 222 8.62 3.89 -5.23
C TRP A 222 9.53 2.67 -5.22
N SER A 223 9.04 1.57 -5.80
CA SER A 223 9.83 0.33 -5.88
C SER A 223 11.08 0.51 -6.70
N PHE A 224 12.18 -0.11 -6.25
CA PHE A 224 13.38 -0.19 -7.08
C PHE A 224 13.14 -1.12 -8.27
N PRO A 225 13.71 -0.80 -9.45
CA PRO A 225 13.56 -1.65 -10.62
C PRO A 225 14.12 -3.05 -10.34
N LYS A 226 13.34 -4.10 -10.67
CA LYS A 226 13.81 -5.48 -10.64
C LYS A 226 14.65 -5.72 -11.91
N TYR A 227 15.81 -6.37 -11.77
CA TYR A 227 16.72 -6.76 -12.86
C TYR A 227 16.46 -8.18 -13.33
#